data_3f151cf231be434d1b8578d4b49dd98f
#
_entry.id   3f151cf231be434d1b8578d4b49dd98f
#
_cell.length_a   1.000
_cell.length_b   1.000
_cell.length_c   1.000
_cell.angle_alpha   90.00
_cell.angle_beta   90.00
_cell.angle_gamma   90.00
#
_symmetry.space_group_name_H-M   'P 1'
#
loop_
_entity.id
_entity.type
_entity.pdbx_description
1 polymer ?
#
loop_
_entity_poly.entity_id
_entity_poly.type
_entity_poly.pdbx_seq_one_letter_code
_entity_poly.pdbx_strand_id
1 'polypeptide(L)'
;QFVDRTQEWNLRREREELLEQKIRDQELIAEKTLQLESLAKRLAKYLSPQIYQNIFSGDQELQDTYVRKNLTIFFSDIVQFTDLSDTLEPEKLAMVMNSYLSEMTTVALDCGGTIDKFIGDAIVVFFGDPDSQGDKNDALACIEMALQMQQRVDELQDHWKRQGVSNGIRVRTGITTGYCTVGNFGSNQRMDYTVLGKPVNLAARLQSISEPGQILIAESTQALVGDQIKCTLFDEIQPKGFARPFNVYTVEGFISASKRRDLKQLNHARQHVEVNILDSSDIPAAIRELKQIEEEIAA
;
A
#
# COMPACT_ATOMS: atom_id res chain seq x y z
N GLN A 1 24.62 13.32 -74.34
CA GLN A 1 23.55 13.31 -73.32
C GLN A 1 23.99 14.13 -72.10
N PHE A 2 23.56 15.39 -72.04
CA PHE A 2 23.70 16.22 -70.85
C PHE A 2 22.60 15.72 -69.89
N VAL A 3 22.97 14.86 -68.89
CA VAL A 3 22.10 14.55 -67.78
C VAL A 3 21.97 15.83 -66.95
N ASP A 4 20.75 16.29 -66.74
CA ASP A 4 20.45 17.48 -65.95
C ASP A 4 20.81 17.23 -64.47
N ARG A 5 22.07 17.54 -64.11
CA ARG A 5 22.58 17.35 -62.73
C ARG A 5 21.94 18.32 -61.73
N THR A 6 21.17 19.29 -62.21
CA THR A 6 20.51 20.28 -61.35
C THR A 6 19.38 19.65 -60.53
N GLN A 7 18.61 18.72 -61.13
CA GLN A 7 17.54 17.99 -60.41
C GLN A 7 18.13 17.06 -59.34
N GLU A 8 19.19 16.32 -59.64
CA GLU A 8 19.87 15.47 -58.67
C GLU A 8 20.44 16.26 -57.48
N TRP A 9 21.03 17.43 -57.78
CA TRP A 9 21.59 18.30 -56.77
C TRP A 9 20.51 18.90 -55.87
N ASN A 10 19.40 19.36 -56.43
CA ASN A 10 18.26 19.88 -55.66
C ASN A 10 17.65 18.81 -54.78
N LEU A 11 17.44 17.59 -55.28
CA LEU A 11 16.92 16.46 -54.52
C LEU A 11 17.87 16.05 -53.37
N ARG A 12 19.16 16.07 -53.57
CA ARG A 12 20.13 15.81 -52.50
C ARG A 12 20.08 16.88 -51.42
N ARG A 13 20.01 18.13 -51.77
CA ARG A 13 19.94 19.25 -50.83
C ARG A 13 18.63 19.20 -50.03
N GLU A 14 17.51 18.97 -50.68
CA GLU A 14 16.21 18.81 -50.00
C GLU A 14 16.24 17.63 -49.04
N ARG A 15 16.83 16.50 -49.42
CA ARG A 15 17.01 15.34 -48.57
C ARG A 15 17.90 15.63 -47.36
N GLU A 16 18.99 16.36 -47.54
CA GLU A 16 19.89 16.77 -46.46
C GLU A 16 19.15 17.68 -45.47
N GLU A 17 18.43 18.68 -45.96
CA GLU A 17 17.64 19.60 -45.14
C GLU A 17 16.54 18.84 -44.33
N LEU A 18 15.86 17.87 -44.95
CA LEU A 18 14.87 17.01 -44.28
C LEU A 18 15.51 16.09 -43.23
N LEU A 19 16.72 15.56 -43.49
CA LEU A 19 17.45 14.75 -42.52
C LEU A 19 17.89 15.56 -41.32
N GLU A 20 18.42 16.76 -41.54
CA GLU A 20 18.77 17.66 -40.45
C GLU A 20 17.55 18.08 -39.61
N GLN A 21 16.45 18.37 -40.29
CA GLN A 21 15.18 18.65 -39.56
C GLN A 21 14.73 17.47 -38.75
N LYS A 22 14.76 16.25 -39.29
CA LYS A 22 14.39 15.03 -38.60
C LYS A 22 15.29 14.78 -37.39
N ILE A 23 16.59 15.05 -37.50
CA ILE A 23 17.51 14.91 -36.36
C ILE A 23 17.14 15.92 -35.26
N ARG A 24 16.96 17.22 -35.62
CA ARG A 24 16.52 18.24 -34.66
C ARG A 24 15.20 17.89 -33.97
N ASP A 25 14.21 17.37 -34.73
CA ASP A 25 12.92 16.96 -34.18
C ASP A 25 13.07 15.78 -33.23
N GLN A 26 13.94 14.80 -33.57
CA GLN A 26 14.23 13.67 -32.70
C GLN A 26 14.93 14.10 -31.40
N GLU A 27 15.88 15.00 -31.45
CA GLU A 27 16.57 15.57 -30.28
C GLU A 27 15.57 16.32 -29.38
N LEU A 28 14.71 17.14 -29.98
CA LEU A 28 13.65 17.83 -29.23
C LEU A 28 12.66 16.90 -28.58
N ILE A 29 12.22 15.86 -29.29
CA ILE A 29 11.33 14.83 -28.75
C ILE A 29 12.00 14.11 -27.56
N ALA A 30 13.27 13.72 -27.70
CA ALA A 30 14.01 13.05 -26.64
C ALA A 30 14.14 13.95 -25.39
N GLU A 31 14.47 15.23 -25.59
CA GLU A 31 14.53 16.22 -24.50
C GLU A 31 13.18 16.36 -23.78
N LYS A 32 12.09 16.51 -24.54
CA LYS A 32 10.73 16.64 -24.00
C LYS A 32 10.29 15.38 -23.26
N THR A 33 10.63 14.21 -23.78
CA THR A 33 10.35 12.94 -23.13
C THR A 33 11.03 12.85 -21.76
N LEU A 34 12.31 13.18 -21.68
CA LEU A 34 13.05 13.21 -20.41
C LEU A 34 12.47 14.24 -19.42
N GLN A 35 12.05 15.41 -19.90
CA GLN A 35 11.39 16.41 -19.07
C GLN A 35 10.06 15.89 -18.52
N LEU A 36 9.24 15.25 -19.34
CA LEU A 36 7.96 14.66 -18.94
C LEU A 36 8.15 13.52 -17.93
N GLU A 37 9.11 12.62 -18.16
CA GLU A 37 9.44 11.55 -17.22
C GLU A 37 9.90 12.09 -15.85
N SER A 38 10.73 13.13 -15.85
CA SER A 38 11.18 13.79 -14.64
C SER A 38 10.01 14.41 -13.88
N LEU A 39 9.10 15.09 -14.59
CA LEU A 39 7.89 15.68 -14.01
C LEU A 39 6.97 14.59 -13.44
N ALA A 40 6.72 13.52 -14.19
CA ALA A 40 5.93 12.39 -13.77
C ALA A 40 6.48 11.75 -12.48
N LYS A 41 7.80 11.52 -12.41
CA LYS A 41 8.46 11.01 -11.18
C LYS A 41 8.32 11.96 -9.98
N ARG A 42 8.28 13.27 -10.20
CA ARG A 42 8.03 14.24 -9.11
C ARG A 42 6.60 14.19 -8.65
N LEU A 43 5.64 14.12 -9.57
CA LEU A 43 4.20 14.03 -9.26
C LEU A 43 3.86 12.70 -8.56
N ALA A 44 4.54 11.61 -8.91
CA ALA A 44 4.37 10.30 -8.26
C ALA A 44 4.53 10.35 -6.73
N LYS A 45 5.32 11.30 -6.19
CA LYS A 45 5.49 11.45 -4.73
C LYS A 45 4.26 12.03 -4.03
N TYR A 46 3.34 12.64 -4.76
CA TYR A 46 2.12 13.27 -4.23
C TYR A 46 0.86 12.45 -4.49
N LEU A 47 1.00 11.33 -5.21
CA LEU A 47 -0.08 10.39 -5.53
C LEU A 47 0.23 9.06 -4.85
N SER A 48 -0.82 8.29 -4.51
CA SER A 48 -0.58 6.90 -4.13
C SER A 48 0.00 6.14 -5.33
N PRO A 49 0.91 5.17 -5.13
CA PRO A 49 1.52 4.41 -6.22
C PRO A 49 0.49 3.76 -7.14
N GLN A 50 -0.62 3.29 -6.58
CA GLN A 50 -1.71 2.66 -7.32
C GLN A 50 -2.40 3.67 -8.26
N ILE A 51 -2.64 4.89 -7.77
CA ILE A 51 -3.22 5.98 -8.58
C ILE A 51 -2.27 6.41 -9.69
N TYR A 52 -0.98 6.54 -9.35
CA TYR A 52 0.05 6.87 -10.33
C TYR A 52 0.07 5.82 -11.46
N GLN A 53 0.07 4.53 -11.12
CA GLN A 53 0.02 3.45 -12.11
C GLN A 53 -1.22 3.55 -13.00
N ASN A 54 -2.41 3.72 -12.43
CA ASN A 54 -3.66 3.83 -13.19
C ASN A 54 -3.68 5.03 -14.15
N ILE A 55 -3.10 6.18 -13.75
CA ILE A 55 -3.02 7.37 -14.61
C ILE A 55 -2.04 7.15 -15.76
N PHE A 56 -0.91 6.51 -15.52
CA PHE A 56 0.19 6.38 -16.50
C PHE A 56 0.14 5.09 -17.32
N SER A 57 -0.58 4.04 -16.89
CA SER A 57 -0.81 2.83 -17.70
C SER A 57 -1.79 3.06 -18.87
N GLY A 58 -2.58 4.12 -18.79
CA GLY A 58 -3.58 4.45 -19.82
C GLY A 58 -4.81 3.52 -19.82
N ASP A 59 -4.90 2.62 -18.84
CA ASP A 59 -5.94 1.58 -18.81
C ASP A 59 -7.31 2.07 -18.33
N GLN A 60 -7.39 3.25 -17.75
CA GLN A 60 -8.67 3.87 -17.41
C GLN A 60 -8.62 5.38 -17.68
N GLU A 61 -9.51 5.86 -18.55
CA GLU A 61 -9.95 7.25 -18.46
C GLU A 61 -10.37 7.49 -17.02
N LEU A 62 -9.84 8.56 -16.39
CA LEU A 62 -10.29 9.05 -15.09
C LEU A 62 -11.77 9.48 -15.21
N GLN A 63 -12.65 8.48 -15.29
CA GLN A 63 -14.08 8.77 -15.23
C GLN A 63 -14.41 9.17 -13.81
N ASP A 64 -15.29 10.16 -13.66
CA ASP A 64 -15.91 10.56 -12.38
C ASP A 64 -16.82 9.43 -11.84
N THR A 65 -16.29 8.22 -11.74
CA THR A 65 -17.04 7.03 -11.35
C THR A 65 -16.76 6.73 -9.88
N TYR A 66 -17.84 6.75 -9.13
CA TYR A 66 -17.85 6.28 -7.75
C TYR A 66 -18.30 4.83 -7.73
N VAL A 67 -17.52 3.98 -7.08
CA VAL A 67 -17.84 2.56 -6.95
C VAL A 67 -18.10 2.24 -5.48
N ARG A 68 -19.18 1.49 -5.23
CA ARG A 68 -19.45 0.95 -3.89
C ARG A 68 -18.78 -0.41 -3.75
N LYS A 69 -17.79 -0.50 -2.86
CA LYS A 69 -17.02 -1.71 -2.57
C LYS A 69 -17.05 -2.04 -1.08
N ASN A 70 -16.91 -3.31 -0.75
CA ASN A 70 -16.65 -3.73 0.62
C ASN A 70 -15.14 -3.63 0.86
N LEU A 71 -14.72 -2.72 1.74
CA LEU A 71 -13.32 -2.39 1.95
C LEU A 71 -12.95 -2.59 3.40
N THR A 72 -11.71 -2.96 3.65
CA THR A 72 -11.14 -2.94 5.00
C THR A 72 -10.35 -1.65 5.19
N ILE A 73 -10.76 -0.88 6.17
CA ILE A 73 -10.21 0.45 6.48
C ILE A 73 -9.35 0.34 7.73
N PHE A 74 -8.13 0.86 7.63
CA PHE A 74 -7.18 1.01 8.71
C PHE A 74 -7.03 2.49 9.06
N PHE A 75 -7.03 2.80 10.34
CA PHE A 75 -6.75 4.11 10.87
C PHE A 75 -5.76 4.00 12.02
N SER A 76 -4.66 4.70 11.98
CA SER A 76 -3.70 4.76 13.09
C SER A 76 -3.30 6.20 13.40
N ASP A 77 -2.82 6.41 14.62
CA ASP A 77 -2.45 7.72 15.16
C ASP A 77 -1.35 7.54 16.22
N ILE A 78 -0.47 8.52 16.37
CA ILE A 78 0.56 8.52 17.40
C ILE A 78 -0.02 8.97 18.74
N VAL A 79 0.24 8.20 19.77
CA VAL A 79 -0.21 8.52 21.13
C VAL A 79 0.49 9.77 21.64
N GLN A 80 -0.29 10.74 22.14
CA GLN A 80 0.23 11.99 22.70
C GLN A 80 1.11 12.80 21.71
N PHE A 81 0.75 12.78 20.42
CA PHE A 81 1.50 13.52 19.40
C PHE A 81 1.59 15.01 19.68
N THR A 82 0.53 15.62 20.24
CA THR A 82 0.53 17.04 20.63
C THR A 82 1.65 17.33 21.63
N ASP A 83 1.81 16.49 22.67
CA ASP A 83 2.86 16.66 23.66
C ASP A 83 4.26 16.47 23.03
N LEU A 84 4.37 15.54 22.09
CA LEU A 84 5.60 15.33 21.32
C LEU A 84 5.94 16.56 20.48
N SER A 85 4.94 17.14 19.80
CA SER A 85 5.12 18.33 18.96
C SER A 85 5.48 19.58 19.74
N ASP A 86 4.99 19.69 20.97
CA ASP A 86 5.33 20.81 21.86
C ASP A 86 6.72 20.70 22.49
N THR A 87 7.27 19.46 22.55
CA THR A 87 8.54 19.18 23.20
C THR A 87 9.73 19.25 22.23
N LEU A 88 9.54 18.88 20.99
CA LEU A 88 10.59 18.84 19.97
C LEU A 88 10.71 20.15 19.20
N GLU A 89 11.94 20.51 18.85
CA GLU A 89 12.19 21.56 17.86
C GLU A 89 11.54 21.20 16.49
N PRO A 90 10.99 22.17 15.75
CA PRO A 90 10.25 21.90 14.51
C PRO A 90 11.01 21.05 13.48
N GLU A 91 12.31 21.28 13.35
CA GLU A 91 13.17 20.53 12.40
C GLU A 91 13.34 19.08 12.83
N LYS A 92 13.49 18.83 14.13
CA LYS A 92 13.59 17.47 14.69
C LYS A 92 12.26 16.74 14.58
N LEU A 93 11.16 17.43 14.89
CA LEU A 93 9.81 16.88 14.69
C LEU A 93 9.59 16.46 13.24
N ALA A 94 9.97 17.33 12.27
CA ALA A 94 9.84 17.01 10.85
C ALA A 94 10.69 15.78 10.45
N MET A 95 11.92 15.65 10.96
CA MET A 95 12.77 14.47 10.70
C MET A 95 12.14 13.19 11.27
N VAL A 96 11.65 13.23 12.50
CA VAL A 96 11.00 12.08 13.17
C VAL A 96 9.74 11.68 12.41
N MET A 97 8.89 12.65 12.08
CA MET A 97 7.65 12.39 11.32
C MET A 97 7.92 11.83 9.94
N ASN A 98 8.86 12.39 9.18
CA ASN A 98 9.22 11.86 7.86
C ASN A 98 9.79 10.43 7.95
N SER A 99 10.59 10.14 8.97
CA SER A 99 11.09 8.79 9.24
C SER A 99 9.93 7.83 9.54
N TYR A 100 9.03 8.20 10.46
CA TYR A 100 7.85 7.41 10.81
C TYR A 100 6.95 7.15 9.60
N LEU A 101 6.54 8.20 8.90
CA LEU A 101 5.65 8.09 7.74
C LEU A 101 6.28 7.26 6.60
N SER A 102 7.60 7.40 6.35
CA SER A 102 8.30 6.60 5.34
C SER A 102 8.29 5.11 5.67
N GLU A 103 8.57 4.75 6.92
CA GLU A 103 8.59 3.36 7.34
C GLU A 103 7.19 2.74 7.31
N MET A 104 6.19 3.45 7.82
CA MET A 104 4.79 2.99 7.79
C MET A 104 4.25 2.87 6.36
N THR A 105 4.63 3.81 5.47
CA THR A 105 4.32 3.74 4.04
C THR A 105 4.89 2.48 3.39
N THR A 106 6.14 2.16 3.67
CA THR A 106 6.79 0.97 3.12
C THR A 106 6.04 -0.29 3.54
N VAL A 107 5.74 -0.43 4.84
CA VAL A 107 4.96 -1.57 5.35
C VAL A 107 3.56 -1.65 4.70
N ALA A 108 2.88 -0.50 4.54
CA ALA A 108 1.56 -0.48 3.92
C ALA A 108 1.57 -0.98 2.47
N LEU A 109 2.53 -0.48 1.68
CA LEU A 109 2.67 -0.87 0.28
C LEU A 109 3.11 -2.33 0.11
N ASP A 110 4.04 -2.82 0.94
CA ASP A 110 4.52 -4.20 0.92
C ASP A 110 3.39 -5.20 1.25
N CYS A 111 2.41 -4.79 2.06
CA CYS A 111 1.21 -5.58 2.37
C CYS A 111 0.08 -5.40 1.35
N GLY A 112 0.24 -4.58 0.31
CA GLY A 112 -0.79 -4.32 -0.71
C GLY A 112 -1.86 -3.32 -0.29
N GLY A 113 -1.61 -2.51 0.75
CA GLY A 113 -2.51 -1.46 1.20
C GLY A 113 -2.47 -0.22 0.30
N THR A 114 -3.61 0.39 0.07
CA THR A 114 -3.73 1.68 -0.61
C THR A 114 -3.75 2.79 0.43
N ILE A 115 -2.74 3.65 0.41
CA ILE A 115 -2.68 4.81 1.30
C ILE A 115 -3.67 5.86 0.81
N ASP A 116 -4.67 6.17 1.63
CA ASP A 116 -5.63 7.22 1.35
C ASP A 116 -5.00 8.60 1.60
N LYS A 117 -4.61 8.85 2.84
CA LYS A 117 -4.03 10.14 3.25
C LYS A 117 -3.36 10.07 4.61
N PHE A 118 -2.55 11.09 4.85
CA PHE A 118 -2.07 11.43 6.19
C PHE A 118 -2.88 12.60 6.74
N ILE A 119 -3.30 12.52 8.01
CA ILE A 119 -4.04 13.58 8.72
C ILE A 119 -3.23 13.94 9.96
N GLY A 120 -2.30 14.90 9.81
CA GLY A 120 -1.29 15.14 10.84
C GLY A 120 -0.37 13.94 11.00
N ASP A 121 -0.42 13.30 12.15
CA ASP A 121 0.30 12.08 12.47
C ASP A 121 -0.52 10.79 12.20
N ALA A 122 -1.81 10.94 11.89
CA ALA A 122 -2.67 9.82 11.56
C ALA A 122 -2.43 9.32 10.13
N ILE A 123 -2.51 8.00 9.96
CA ILE A 123 -2.38 7.31 8.68
C ILE A 123 -3.69 6.59 8.38
N VAL A 124 -4.24 6.81 7.18
CA VAL A 124 -5.43 6.13 6.69
C VAL A 124 -5.03 5.25 5.51
N VAL A 125 -5.32 3.96 5.60
CA VAL A 125 -5.06 2.96 4.57
C VAL A 125 -6.34 2.15 4.34
N PHE A 126 -6.57 1.71 3.12
CA PHE A 126 -7.64 0.77 2.82
C PHE A 126 -7.17 -0.38 1.95
N PHE A 127 -7.90 -1.49 2.01
CA PHE A 127 -7.68 -2.70 1.23
C PHE A 127 -8.95 -3.07 0.47
N GLY A 128 -8.80 -3.67 -0.71
CA GLY A 128 -9.90 -4.07 -1.59
C GLY A 128 -10.14 -3.13 -2.77
N ASP A 129 -9.30 -2.11 -2.94
CA ASP A 129 -9.28 -1.23 -4.10
C ASP A 129 -7.90 -0.56 -4.26
N PRO A 130 -7.37 -0.37 -5.49
CA PRO A 130 -7.89 -0.84 -6.76
C PRO A 130 -7.86 -2.37 -6.91
N ASP A 131 -6.91 -3.03 -6.28
CA ASP A 131 -6.74 -4.47 -6.29
C ASP A 131 -7.40 -5.11 -5.07
N SER A 132 -8.06 -6.26 -5.25
CA SER A 132 -8.67 -7.03 -4.17
C SER A 132 -8.35 -8.51 -4.31
N GLN A 133 -8.01 -9.14 -3.20
CA GLN A 133 -7.85 -10.59 -3.08
C GLN A 133 -9.10 -11.24 -2.45
N GLY A 134 -10.18 -10.48 -2.33
CA GLY A 134 -11.42 -10.83 -1.67
C GLY A 134 -11.45 -10.40 -0.19
N ASP A 135 -12.65 -10.08 0.30
CA ASP A 135 -12.91 -9.43 1.59
C ASP A 135 -12.11 -10.01 2.75
N LYS A 136 -12.01 -11.35 2.81
CA LYS A 136 -11.27 -12.05 3.88
C LYS A 136 -9.77 -11.83 3.78
N ASN A 137 -9.19 -11.98 2.59
CA ASN A 137 -7.74 -11.83 2.40
C ASN A 137 -7.32 -10.37 2.55
N ASP A 138 -8.16 -9.44 2.09
CA ASP A 138 -7.96 -8.00 2.27
C ASP A 138 -7.96 -7.61 3.75
N ALA A 139 -8.88 -8.18 4.54
CA ALA A 139 -8.92 -7.98 5.99
C ALA A 139 -7.71 -8.60 6.70
N LEU A 140 -7.27 -9.80 6.29
CA LEU A 140 -6.06 -10.45 6.83
C LEU A 140 -4.81 -9.64 6.51
N ALA A 141 -4.64 -9.17 5.28
CA ALA A 141 -3.52 -8.34 4.86
C ALA A 141 -3.48 -7.01 5.64
N CYS A 142 -4.64 -6.40 5.89
CA CYS A 142 -4.75 -5.21 6.72
C CYS A 142 -4.29 -5.45 8.17
N ILE A 143 -4.69 -6.56 8.79
CA ILE A 143 -4.25 -6.90 10.15
C ILE A 143 -2.77 -7.25 10.19
N GLU A 144 -2.27 -7.96 9.17
CA GLU A 144 -0.85 -8.24 9.03
C GLU A 144 -0.02 -6.96 8.95
N MET A 145 -0.43 -6.02 8.10
CA MET A 145 0.15 -4.69 8.02
C MET A 145 0.18 -3.99 9.39
N ALA A 146 -0.95 -4.00 10.12
CA ALA A 146 -1.04 -3.36 11.42
C ALA A 146 -0.04 -3.94 12.43
N LEU A 147 0.10 -5.28 12.47
CA LEU A 147 1.07 -5.96 13.33
C LEU A 147 2.52 -5.67 12.92
N GLN A 148 2.82 -5.65 11.62
CA GLN A 148 4.14 -5.29 11.12
C GLN A 148 4.48 -3.83 11.39
N MET A 149 3.51 -2.91 11.29
CA MET A 149 3.71 -1.51 11.65
C MET A 149 4.06 -1.35 13.13
N GLN A 150 3.38 -2.06 14.03
CA GLN A 150 3.70 -2.03 15.47
C GLN A 150 5.12 -2.57 15.73
N GLN A 151 5.47 -3.69 15.14
CA GLN A 151 6.82 -4.24 15.24
C GLN A 151 7.86 -3.25 14.73
N ARG A 152 7.60 -2.60 13.59
CA ARG A 152 8.51 -1.62 13.00
C ARG A 152 8.67 -0.38 13.89
N VAL A 153 7.60 0.09 14.51
CA VAL A 153 7.64 1.17 15.52
C VAL A 153 8.53 0.78 16.69
N ASP A 154 8.43 -0.46 17.20
CA ASP A 154 9.27 -0.94 18.30
C ASP A 154 10.75 -1.04 17.91
N GLU A 155 11.08 -1.48 16.71
CA GLU A 155 12.44 -1.54 16.18
C GLU A 155 13.09 -0.16 16.04
N LEU A 156 12.31 0.87 15.78
CA LEU A 156 12.79 2.24 15.55
C LEU A 156 12.90 3.09 16.83
N GLN A 157 12.45 2.58 17.99
CA GLN A 157 12.47 3.33 19.25
C GLN A 157 13.84 3.93 19.59
N ASP A 158 14.90 3.13 19.47
CA ASP A 158 16.26 3.61 19.80
C ASP A 158 16.80 4.62 18.78
N HIS A 159 16.34 4.56 17.54
CA HIS A 159 16.66 5.56 16.53
C HIS A 159 16.03 6.91 16.91
N TRP A 160 14.74 6.92 17.23
CA TRP A 160 14.03 8.15 17.61
C TRP A 160 14.45 8.72 18.95
N LYS A 161 14.83 7.87 19.93
CA LYS A 161 15.43 8.34 21.19
C LYS A 161 16.69 9.16 20.95
N ARG A 162 17.54 8.75 20.00
CA ARG A 162 18.72 9.52 19.62
C ARG A 162 18.41 10.86 18.98
N GLN A 163 17.20 10.99 18.41
CA GLN A 163 16.69 12.25 17.84
C GLN A 163 15.96 13.13 18.85
N GLY A 164 15.86 12.71 20.12
CA GLY A 164 15.25 13.49 21.19
C GLY A 164 13.85 13.06 21.61
N VAL A 165 13.32 11.95 21.06
CA VAL A 165 12.02 11.39 21.46
C VAL A 165 12.19 10.54 22.71
N SER A 166 12.19 11.17 23.90
CA SER A 166 12.52 10.53 25.17
C SER A 166 11.53 9.42 25.56
N ASN A 167 10.25 9.61 25.32
CA ASN A 167 9.18 8.69 25.73
C ASN A 167 8.89 7.59 24.70
N GLY A 168 9.61 7.59 23.56
CA GLY A 168 9.33 6.70 22.45
C GLY A 168 8.03 7.07 21.70
N ILE A 169 7.80 6.42 20.56
CA ILE A 169 6.59 6.54 19.79
C ILE A 169 5.74 5.30 20.02
N ARG A 170 4.45 5.48 20.28
CA ARG A 170 3.45 4.41 20.33
C ARG A 170 2.29 4.78 19.43
N VAL A 171 1.68 3.80 18.77
CA VAL A 171 0.54 4.00 17.88
C VAL A 171 -0.71 3.32 18.43
N ARG A 172 -1.85 3.89 18.11
CA ARG A 172 -3.17 3.32 18.34
C ARG A 172 -3.78 2.97 17.00
N THR A 173 -4.49 1.86 16.92
CA THR A 173 -5.01 1.38 15.64
C THR A 173 -6.46 0.96 15.73
N GLY A 174 -7.26 1.36 14.73
CA GLY A 174 -8.63 0.90 14.54
C GLY A 174 -8.83 0.34 13.13
N ILE A 175 -9.43 -0.84 13.01
CA ILE A 175 -9.70 -1.50 11.73
C ILE A 175 -11.18 -1.88 11.63
N THR A 176 -11.78 -1.66 10.47
CA THR A 176 -13.16 -2.04 10.21
C THR A 176 -13.34 -2.45 8.75
N THR A 177 -14.20 -3.42 8.51
CA THR A 177 -14.59 -3.84 7.16
C THR A 177 -16.04 -3.50 6.90
N GLY A 178 -16.33 -2.92 5.74
CA GLY A 178 -17.69 -2.61 5.36
C GLY A 178 -17.80 -1.84 4.05
N TYR A 179 -19.03 -1.65 3.59
CA TYR A 179 -19.30 -0.96 2.31
C TYR A 179 -18.97 0.52 2.38
N CYS A 180 -18.04 0.92 1.53
CA CYS A 180 -17.64 2.30 1.29
C CYS A 180 -17.88 2.68 -0.16
N THR A 181 -17.90 3.97 -0.45
CA THR A 181 -17.83 4.50 -1.81
C THR A 181 -16.39 4.96 -2.04
N VAL A 182 -15.71 4.41 -3.03
CA VAL A 182 -14.34 4.75 -3.42
C VAL A 182 -14.37 5.41 -4.80
N GLY A 183 -13.51 6.37 -5.02
CA GLY A 183 -13.39 7.09 -6.30
C GLY A 183 -12.77 8.48 -6.12
N ASN A 184 -12.87 9.27 -7.20
CA ASN A 184 -12.38 10.64 -7.21
C ASN A 184 -13.40 11.59 -6.58
N PHE A 185 -13.05 12.23 -5.48
CA PHE A 185 -13.89 13.21 -4.80
C PHE A 185 -13.21 14.57 -4.76
N GLY A 186 -13.93 15.62 -5.04
CA GLY A 186 -13.38 16.97 -4.96
C GLY A 186 -14.07 17.97 -5.86
N SER A 187 -13.29 18.89 -6.38
CA SER A 187 -13.73 19.93 -7.30
C SER A 187 -12.91 19.86 -8.60
N ASN A 188 -13.36 20.61 -9.63
CA ASN A 188 -12.61 20.72 -10.90
C ASN A 188 -11.16 21.23 -10.74
N GLN A 189 -10.81 21.79 -9.57
CA GLN A 189 -9.48 22.33 -9.28
C GLN A 189 -8.64 21.39 -8.40
N ARG A 190 -9.28 20.50 -7.64
CA ARG A 190 -8.62 19.56 -6.75
C ARG A 190 -9.46 18.31 -6.59
N MET A 191 -8.90 17.17 -6.96
CA MET A 191 -9.50 15.86 -6.81
C MET A 191 -8.59 15.01 -5.92
N ASP A 192 -9.23 14.27 -5.00
CA ASP A 192 -8.56 13.27 -4.18
C ASP A 192 -9.24 11.92 -4.45
N TYR A 193 -8.45 10.90 -4.77
CA TYR A 193 -8.95 9.53 -4.78
C TYR A 193 -9.04 9.05 -3.34
N THR A 194 -10.23 8.78 -2.86
CA THR A 194 -10.46 8.51 -1.45
C THR A 194 -11.68 7.62 -1.23
N VAL A 195 -11.86 7.21 0.02
CA VAL A 195 -12.99 6.40 0.46
C VAL A 195 -13.92 7.20 1.37
N LEU A 196 -15.21 7.10 1.12
CA LEU A 196 -16.25 7.70 1.94
C LEU A 196 -17.20 6.63 2.45
N GLY A 197 -17.54 6.67 3.75
CA GLY A 197 -18.49 5.72 4.32
C GLY A 197 -18.45 5.66 5.85
N LYS A 198 -19.46 5.01 6.42
CA LYS A 198 -19.51 4.77 7.87
C LYS A 198 -18.31 3.98 8.39
N PRO A 199 -17.75 2.99 7.64
CA PRO A 199 -16.56 2.25 8.07
C PRO A 199 -15.36 3.15 8.33
N VAL A 200 -15.12 4.18 7.51
CA VAL A 200 -13.99 5.12 7.71
C VAL A 200 -14.10 5.83 9.07
N ASN A 201 -15.29 6.36 9.37
CA ASN A 201 -15.54 7.02 10.64
C ASN A 201 -15.47 6.05 11.82
N LEU A 202 -15.84 4.79 11.59
CA LEU A 202 -15.75 3.75 12.62
C LEU A 202 -14.30 3.39 12.91
N ALA A 203 -13.45 3.21 11.90
CA ALA A 203 -12.04 2.94 12.08
C ALA A 203 -11.36 4.03 12.91
N ALA A 204 -11.62 5.31 12.59
CA ALA A 204 -11.13 6.44 13.37
C ALA A 204 -11.59 6.42 14.84
N ARG A 205 -12.84 5.99 15.09
CA ARG A 205 -13.36 5.87 16.47
C ARG A 205 -12.73 4.71 17.23
N LEU A 206 -12.55 3.55 16.59
CA LEU A 206 -11.85 2.42 17.20
C LEU A 206 -10.42 2.82 17.57
N GLN A 207 -9.73 3.50 16.66
CA GLN A 207 -8.41 4.04 16.92
C GLN A 207 -8.41 4.98 18.14
N SER A 208 -9.38 5.87 18.26
CA SER A 208 -9.43 6.87 19.35
C SER A 208 -9.65 6.25 20.75
N ILE A 209 -10.30 5.09 20.84
CA ILE A 209 -10.56 4.38 22.11
C ILE A 209 -9.55 3.27 22.39
N SER A 210 -8.65 2.97 21.43
CA SER A 210 -7.63 1.93 21.65
C SER A 210 -6.51 2.42 22.55
N GLU A 211 -5.94 1.50 23.32
CA GLU A 211 -4.79 1.74 24.19
C GLU A 211 -3.49 1.86 23.35
N PRO A 212 -2.43 2.49 23.90
CA PRO A 212 -1.14 2.56 23.22
C PRO A 212 -0.58 1.18 22.87
N GLY A 213 -0.32 0.94 21.58
CA GLY A 213 0.15 -0.36 21.07
C GLY A 213 -0.98 -1.36 20.83
N GLN A 214 -2.24 -0.97 20.95
CA GLN A 214 -3.39 -1.84 20.74
C GLN A 214 -3.96 -1.71 19.33
N ILE A 215 -4.39 -2.83 18.75
CA ILE A 215 -5.15 -2.89 17.49
C ILE A 215 -6.57 -3.34 17.84
N LEU A 216 -7.53 -2.44 17.60
CA LEU A 216 -8.95 -2.75 17.74
C LEU A 216 -9.58 -3.02 16.37
N ILE A 217 -10.40 -4.07 16.31
CA ILE A 217 -11.17 -4.40 15.11
C ILE A 217 -12.66 -4.46 15.40
N ALA A 218 -13.46 -4.05 14.44
CA ALA A 218 -14.93 -4.18 14.53
C ALA A 218 -15.38 -5.62 14.34
N GLU A 219 -16.57 -5.95 14.85
CA GLU A 219 -17.22 -7.25 14.69
C GLU A 219 -17.28 -7.71 13.22
N SER A 220 -17.52 -6.77 12.28
CA SER A 220 -17.54 -7.08 10.85
C SER A 220 -16.20 -7.59 10.31
N THR A 221 -15.08 -7.06 10.82
CA THR A 221 -13.74 -7.54 10.49
C THR A 221 -13.44 -8.85 11.16
N GLN A 222 -13.77 -8.97 12.45
CA GLN A 222 -13.57 -10.20 13.23
C GLN A 222 -14.31 -11.39 12.61
N ALA A 223 -15.53 -11.20 12.11
CA ALA A 223 -16.30 -12.24 11.44
C ALA A 223 -15.60 -12.82 10.19
N LEU A 224 -14.77 -12.02 9.49
CA LEU A 224 -14.00 -12.47 8.33
C LEU A 224 -12.73 -13.24 8.73
N VAL A 225 -12.08 -12.86 9.83
CA VAL A 225 -10.72 -13.31 10.16
C VAL A 225 -10.60 -14.16 11.41
N GLY A 226 -11.71 -14.39 12.15
CA GLY A 226 -11.69 -15.03 13.47
C GLY A 226 -11.20 -16.48 13.49
N ASP A 227 -11.12 -17.14 12.35
CA ASP A 227 -10.53 -18.47 12.20
C ASP A 227 -8.98 -18.45 12.08
N GLN A 228 -8.39 -17.29 11.82
CA GLN A 228 -6.94 -17.12 11.62
C GLN A 228 -6.30 -16.14 12.59
N ILE A 229 -7.08 -15.19 13.10
CA ILE A 229 -6.62 -14.15 14.03
C ILE A 229 -7.19 -14.42 15.41
N LYS A 230 -6.31 -14.49 16.40
CA LYS A 230 -6.70 -14.56 17.80
C LYS A 230 -7.15 -13.19 18.27
N CYS A 231 -8.43 -13.09 18.65
CA CYS A 231 -9.04 -11.86 19.11
C CYS A 231 -9.71 -12.08 20.48
N THR A 232 -9.64 -11.08 21.33
CA THR A 232 -10.34 -11.03 22.62
C THR A 232 -11.38 -9.91 22.59
N LEU A 233 -12.57 -10.15 23.12
CA LEU A 233 -13.60 -9.13 23.23
C LEU A 233 -13.06 -7.96 24.09
N PHE A 234 -13.06 -6.78 23.52
CA PHE A 234 -12.64 -5.54 24.20
C PHE A 234 -13.84 -4.88 24.90
N ASP A 235 -14.89 -4.59 24.15
CA ASP A 235 -16.09 -3.92 24.66
C ASP A 235 -17.26 -4.05 23.66
N GLU A 236 -18.46 -3.74 24.11
CA GLU A 236 -19.63 -3.50 23.27
C GLU A 236 -19.87 -1.99 23.18
N ILE A 237 -19.78 -1.41 22.00
CA ILE A 237 -19.92 0.02 21.80
C ILE A 237 -21.09 0.37 20.88
N GLN A 238 -21.74 1.51 21.14
CA GLN A 238 -22.74 2.09 20.23
C GLN A 238 -22.32 3.50 19.82
N PRO A 239 -21.49 3.65 18.76
CA PRO A 239 -21.06 4.96 18.31
C PRO A 239 -22.22 5.77 17.74
N LYS A 240 -22.15 7.09 17.87
CA LYS A 240 -23.15 8.02 17.29
C LYS A 240 -23.33 7.73 15.78
N GLY A 241 -24.60 7.51 15.38
CA GLY A 241 -24.95 7.21 13.99
C GLY A 241 -25.06 5.70 13.67
N PHE A 242 -24.86 4.82 14.67
CA PHE A 242 -25.15 3.40 14.57
C PHE A 242 -26.45 3.06 15.29
N ALA A 243 -27.31 2.26 14.63
CA ALA A 243 -28.63 1.93 15.14
C ALA A 243 -28.58 0.86 16.27
N ARG A 244 -27.50 0.09 16.36
CA ARG A 244 -27.31 -0.99 17.31
C ARG A 244 -25.89 -0.96 17.86
N PRO A 245 -25.71 -1.40 19.11
CA PRO A 245 -24.38 -1.71 19.61
C PRO A 245 -23.76 -2.86 18.83
N PHE A 246 -22.43 -2.95 18.81
CA PHE A 246 -21.67 -4.05 18.23
C PHE A 246 -20.38 -4.28 19.01
N ASN A 247 -19.89 -5.50 18.93
CA ASN A 247 -18.70 -5.92 19.63
C ASN A 247 -17.43 -5.37 18.96
N VAL A 248 -16.48 -4.99 19.77
CA VAL A 248 -15.13 -4.59 19.38
C VAL A 248 -14.14 -5.58 19.97
N TYR A 249 -13.13 -5.94 19.21
CA TYR A 249 -12.15 -6.95 19.60
C TYR A 249 -10.73 -6.38 19.54
N THR A 250 -9.90 -6.82 20.49
CA THR A 250 -8.45 -6.61 20.46
C THR A 250 -7.81 -7.74 19.66
N VAL A 251 -6.92 -7.39 18.74
CA VAL A 251 -6.09 -8.36 18.02
C VAL A 251 -4.91 -8.76 18.91
N GLU A 252 -4.73 -10.07 19.11
CA GLU A 252 -3.59 -10.62 19.86
C GLU A 252 -2.51 -11.19 18.91
N GLY A 253 -2.86 -11.45 17.66
CA GLY A 253 -1.96 -12.01 16.65
C GLY A 253 -2.60 -13.20 15.91
N PHE A 254 -1.79 -13.90 15.15
CA PHE A 254 -2.24 -15.10 14.41
C PHE A 254 -2.40 -16.31 15.33
N ILE A 255 -3.43 -17.12 15.10
CA ILE A 255 -3.80 -18.28 15.95
C ILE A 255 -2.70 -19.34 16.04
N SER A 256 -1.80 -19.45 15.04
CA SER A 256 -0.57 -20.23 15.15
C SER A 256 0.45 -19.89 14.07
N ALA A 257 1.70 -19.71 14.51
CA ALA A 257 2.84 -19.61 13.58
C ALA A 257 3.09 -20.93 12.81
N SER A 258 2.65 -22.08 13.35
CA SER A 258 2.70 -23.39 12.69
C SER A 258 1.71 -23.49 11.53
N LYS A 259 0.48 -23.01 11.68
CA LYS A 259 -0.51 -22.97 10.59
C LYS A 259 -0.20 -21.94 9.50
N ARG A 260 0.56 -20.89 9.82
CA ARG A 260 1.01 -19.90 8.81
C ARG A 260 2.05 -20.48 7.85
N ARG A 261 2.84 -21.47 8.30
CA ARG A 261 3.76 -22.19 7.45
C ARG A 261 3.03 -23.12 6.47
N ASP A 262 1.87 -23.67 6.89
CA ASP A 262 1.00 -24.48 6.03
C ASP A 262 0.27 -23.65 4.95
N LEU A 263 0.09 -22.34 5.14
CA LEU A 263 -0.56 -21.44 4.17
C LEU A 263 0.42 -20.83 3.15
N LYS A 264 1.72 -20.82 3.43
CA LYS A 264 2.76 -20.63 2.42
C LYS A 264 3.11 -21.99 1.79
N GLN A 265 2.13 -22.66 1.20
CA GLN A 265 2.41 -23.60 0.15
C GLN A 265 3.17 -22.83 -0.94
N LEU A 266 4.48 -23.10 -1.05
CA LEU A 266 5.28 -22.52 -2.12
C LEU A 266 4.87 -23.21 -3.42
N ASN A 267 3.77 -22.72 -4.01
CA ASN A 267 3.33 -23.16 -5.33
C ASN A 267 4.19 -22.47 -6.38
N HIS A 268 5.13 -23.20 -6.94
CA HIS A 268 5.87 -22.78 -8.12
C HIS A 268 5.35 -23.56 -9.35
N ALA A 269 4.45 -22.92 -10.11
CA ALA A 269 4.02 -23.44 -11.40
C ALA A 269 4.95 -22.90 -12.51
N ARG A 270 5.53 -23.79 -13.31
CA ARG A 270 6.22 -23.49 -14.56
C ARG A 270 5.53 -24.21 -15.71
N GLN A 271 5.89 -23.87 -16.97
CA GLN A 271 5.20 -24.33 -18.19
C GLN A 271 4.96 -25.86 -18.27
N HIS A 272 5.76 -26.67 -17.59
CA HIS A 272 5.68 -28.13 -17.62
C HIS A 272 5.74 -28.81 -16.24
N VAL A 273 5.89 -28.05 -15.17
CA VAL A 273 6.06 -28.61 -13.81
C VAL A 273 5.36 -27.70 -12.79
N GLU A 274 4.55 -28.31 -11.95
CA GLU A 274 4.01 -27.69 -10.74
C GLU A 274 4.62 -28.36 -9.51
N VAL A 275 5.25 -27.58 -8.64
CA VAL A 275 5.84 -28.07 -7.40
C VAL A 275 5.08 -27.49 -6.23
N ASN A 276 4.53 -28.37 -5.40
CA ASN A 276 3.80 -28.03 -4.19
C ASN A 276 4.55 -28.56 -2.96
N ILE A 277 5.17 -27.67 -2.18
CA ILE A 277 5.86 -28.02 -0.94
C ILE A 277 4.84 -28.11 0.18
N LEU A 278 4.55 -29.32 0.65
CA LEU A 278 3.53 -29.60 1.65
C LEU A 278 3.95 -29.17 3.07
N ASP A 279 5.25 -29.21 3.37
CA ASP A 279 5.81 -28.77 4.65
C ASP A 279 6.95 -27.77 4.42
N SER A 280 6.66 -26.49 4.63
CA SER A 280 7.66 -25.43 4.55
C SER A 280 8.52 -25.26 5.81
N SER A 281 8.30 -26.09 6.85
CA SER A 281 9.11 -26.04 8.07
C SER A 281 10.51 -26.63 7.91
N ASP A 282 10.70 -27.55 6.95
CA ASP A 282 12.00 -28.14 6.59
C ASP A 282 12.28 -27.99 5.10
N ILE A 283 12.58 -26.79 4.65
CA ILE A 283 12.98 -26.50 3.25
C ILE A 283 14.18 -27.34 2.79
N PRO A 284 15.23 -27.57 3.62
CA PRO A 284 16.32 -28.49 3.26
C PRO A 284 15.86 -29.93 2.98
N ALA A 285 14.87 -30.47 3.71
CA ALA A 285 14.31 -31.78 3.42
C ALA A 285 13.54 -31.79 2.10
N ALA A 286 12.66 -30.80 1.88
CA ALA A 286 11.92 -30.67 0.62
C ALA A 286 12.84 -30.56 -0.61
N ILE A 287 13.96 -29.84 -0.51
CA ILE A 287 14.97 -29.76 -1.58
C ILE A 287 15.64 -31.14 -1.83
N ARG A 288 15.90 -31.90 -0.78
CA ARG A 288 16.47 -33.28 -0.96
C ARG A 288 15.48 -34.19 -1.68
N GLU A 289 14.21 -34.15 -1.30
CA GLU A 289 13.16 -34.96 -1.97
C GLU A 289 12.96 -34.56 -3.42
N LEU A 290 12.99 -33.26 -3.76
CA LEU A 290 12.91 -32.79 -5.13
C LEU A 290 14.08 -33.28 -6.00
N LYS A 291 15.30 -33.30 -5.45
CA LYS A 291 16.47 -33.85 -6.15
C LYS A 291 16.37 -35.35 -6.39
N GLN A 292 15.81 -36.08 -5.43
CA GLN A 292 15.58 -37.51 -5.56
C GLN A 292 14.56 -37.81 -6.68
N ILE A 293 13.47 -37.03 -6.75
CA ILE A 293 12.47 -37.09 -7.82
C ILE A 293 13.11 -36.76 -9.18
N GLU A 294 13.98 -35.73 -9.23
CA GLU A 294 14.73 -35.38 -10.46
C GLU A 294 15.59 -36.54 -10.95
N GLU A 295 16.32 -37.26 -10.05
CA GLU A 295 17.11 -38.42 -10.36
C GLU A 295 16.27 -39.63 -10.84
N GLU A 296 15.10 -39.86 -10.22
CA GLU A 296 14.15 -40.90 -10.61
C GLU A 296 13.52 -40.67 -11.99
N ILE A 297 13.26 -39.40 -12.37
CA ILE A 297 12.73 -39.06 -13.70
C ILE A 297 13.81 -39.13 -14.79
N ALA A 298 15.08 -38.93 -14.42
CA ALA A 298 16.20 -38.94 -15.36
C ALA A 298 16.75 -40.37 -15.64
N ALA A 299 16.34 -41.37 -14.85
CA ALA A 299 16.71 -42.77 -14.98
C ALA A 299 15.72 -43.54 -15.87
#